data_50948aa1e2bb6279054720904387c653
#
_entry.id   50948aa1e2bb6279054720904387c653
#
_cell.length_a   1.000
_cell.length_b   1.000
_cell.length_c   1.000
_cell.angle_alpha   90.00
_cell.angle_beta   90.00
_cell.angle_gamma   90.00
#
_symmetry.space_group_name_H-M   'P 1'
#
loop_
_entity.id
_entity.type
_entity.pdbx_description
1 polymer ?
#
loop_
_entity_poly.entity_id
_entity_poly.type
_entity_poly.pdbx_seq_one_letter_code
_entity_poly.pdbx_strand_id
1 'polypeptide(L)'
;LEQKKEEILKQSNIKLGLASVSKEEAIKQAGELLKNAGYVEEGYINGMLEREKLVSTYLDHNIAIPHGEAEVKEKVKKTGIVVLQYPQGIDYGDGNTVKLLIGIAGKGNEHIDVIAKLAGILDDEAEAEKLVNSSDADYVYNCLK
;
A
#
# COMPACT_ATOMS: atom_id res chain seq x y z
N LEU A 1 20.78 -12.84 2.12
CA LEU A 1 19.91 -13.53 1.18
C LEU A 1 18.83 -12.61 0.66
N GLU A 2 18.61 -12.63 -0.63
CA GLU A 2 17.57 -11.83 -1.24
C GLU A 2 16.19 -12.38 -0.89
N GLN A 3 15.27 -11.47 -0.62
CA GLN A 3 13.89 -11.82 -0.36
C GLN A 3 13.19 -12.16 -1.68
N LYS A 4 12.45 -13.25 -1.71
CA LYS A 4 11.74 -13.68 -2.91
C LYS A 4 10.54 -12.78 -3.19
N LYS A 5 10.19 -12.62 -4.46
CA LYS A 5 9.05 -11.78 -4.87
C LYS A 5 7.73 -12.21 -4.24
N GLU A 6 7.48 -13.51 -4.15
CA GLU A 6 6.26 -14.03 -3.53
C GLU A 6 6.18 -13.77 -2.02
N GLU A 7 7.31 -13.40 -1.40
CA GLU A 7 7.34 -13.02 0.01
C GLU A 7 7.00 -11.54 0.18
N ILE A 8 7.24 -10.72 -0.84
CA ILE A 8 6.94 -9.29 -0.80
C ILE A 8 5.44 -9.06 -0.92
N LEU A 9 4.77 -9.79 -1.80
CA LEU A 9 3.32 -9.74 -1.92
C LEU A 9 2.75 -11.16 -1.92
N LYS A 10 1.80 -11.41 -1.04
CA LYS A 10 1.05 -12.66 -0.98
C LYS A 10 -0.40 -12.38 -1.32
N GLN A 11 -1.08 -13.32 -1.98
CA GLN A 11 -2.50 -13.15 -2.28
C GLN A 11 -3.35 -12.94 -1.03
N SER A 12 -2.96 -13.55 0.10
CA SER A 12 -3.67 -13.37 1.37
C SER A 12 -3.60 -11.93 1.88
N ASN A 13 -2.72 -11.10 1.34
CA ASN A 13 -2.56 -9.70 1.72
C ASN A 13 -3.24 -8.75 0.73
N ILE A 14 -4.08 -9.28 -0.15
CA ILE A 14 -4.90 -8.50 -1.07
C ILE A 14 -6.35 -8.59 -0.60
N LYS A 15 -6.91 -7.46 -0.16
CA LYS A 15 -8.28 -7.40 0.36
C LYS A 15 -9.12 -6.52 -0.57
N LEU A 16 -10.01 -7.14 -1.32
CA LEU A 16 -10.86 -6.45 -2.28
C LEU A 16 -12.27 -6.27 -1.72
N GLY A 17 -12.99 -5.27 -2.24
CA GLY A 17 -14.40 -5.07 -1.90
C GLY A 17 -14.65 -4.58 -0.49
N LEU A 18 -13.74 -3.81 0.08
CA LEU A 18 -13.89 -3.31 1.45
C LEU A 18 -14.84 -2.12 1.53
N ALA A 19 -15.54 -1.99 2.66
CA ALA A 19 -16.37 -0.83 2.94
C ALA A 19 -15.49 0.40 3.16
N SER A 20 -15.97 1.56 2.69
CA SER A 20 -15.25 2.82 2.85
C SER A 20 -15.08 3.19 4.33
N VAL A 21 -13.92 3.74 4.65
CA VAL A 21 -13.57 4.21 5.99
C VAL A 21 -12.86 5.55 5.85
N SER A 22 -12.50 6.18 6.96
CA SER A 22 -11.70 7.40 6.91
C SER A 22 -10.27 7.12 6.41
N LYS A 23 -9.58 8.16 5.97
CA LYS A 23 -8.18 8.05 5.55
C LYS A 23 -7.31 7.42 6.65
N GLU A 24 -7.42 7.92 7.88
CA GLU A 24 -6.64 7.41 9.01
C GLU A 24 -6.95 5.94 9.27
N GLU A 25 -8.22 5.56 9.22
CA GLU A 25 -8.63 4.19 9.44
C GLU A 25 -8.09 3.27 8.34
N ALA A 26 -8.11 3.73 7.08
CA ALA A 26 -7.57 2.96 5.95
C ALA A 26 -6.07 2.72 6.13
N ILE A 27 -5.32 3.74 6.55
CA ILE A 27 -3.88 3.60 6.80
C ILE A 27 -3.63 2.63 7.95
N LYS A 28 -4.44 2.70 9.02
CA LYS A 28 -4.35 1.75 10.13
C LYS A 28 -4.64 0.32 9.67
N GLN A 29 -5.64 0.14 8.82
CA GLN A 29 -5.96 -1.19 8.27
C GLN A 29 -4.78 -1.76 7.49
N ALA A 30 -4.13 -0.92 6.66
CA ALA A 30 -2.95 -1.33 5.92
C ALA A 30 -1.79 -1.69 6.86
N GLY A 31 -1.57 -0.88 7.88
CA GLY A 31 -0.53 -1.13 8.89
C GLY A 31 -0.76 -2.41 9.66
N GLU A 32 -2.00 -2.67 10.06
CA GLU A 32 -2.35 -3.91 10.76
C GLU A 32 -2.10 -5.14 9.87
N LEU A 33 -2.42 -5.02 8.58
CA LEU A 33 -2.17 -6.09 7.63
C LEU A 33 -0.67 -6.37 7.50
N LEU A 34 0.14 -5.30 7.39
CA LEU A 34 1.59 -5.42 7.33
C LEU A 34 2.14 -6.10 8.60
N LYS A 35 1.63 -5.70 9.75
CA LYS A 35 2.03 -6.29 11.04
C LYS A 35 1.65 -7.76 11.13
N ASN A 36 0.41 -8.09 10.81
CA ASN A 36 -0.09 -9.45 10.90
C ASN A 36 0.59 -10.38 9.89
N ALA A 37 1.06 -9.85 8.77
CA ALA A 37 1.83 -10.60 7.78
C ALA A 37 3.29 -10.79 8.18
N GLY A 38 3.74 -10.14 9.25
CA GLY A 38 5.11 -10.28 9.75
C GLY A 38 6.13 -9.36 9.10
N TYR A 39 5.67 -8.33 8.37
CA TYR A 39 6.57 -7.39 7.72
C TYR A 39 7.08 -6.29 8.65
N VAL A 40 6.26 -5.90 9.63
CA VAL A 40 6.60 -4.77 10.52
C VAL A 40 6.20 -5.07 11.96
N GLU A 41 6.78 -4.30 12.89
CA GLU A 41 6.36 -4.26 14.29
C GLU A 41 5.28 -3.18 14.46
N GLU A 42 4.55 -3.22 15.57
CA GLU A 42 3.41 -2.35 15.83
C GLU A 42 3.70 -0.86 15.69
N GLY A 43 4.86 -0.41 16.13
CA GLY A 43 5.24 1.00 16.08
C GLY A 43 5.29 1.57 14.64
N TYR A 44 5.36 0.71 13.65
CA TYR A 44 5.36 1.15 12.24
C TYR A 44 4.06 1.84 11.84
N ILE A 45 2.94 1.39 12.40
CA ILE A 45 1.61 1.95 12.07
C ILE A 45 1.55 3.44 12.39
N ASN A 46 2.04 3.81 13.56
CA ASN A 46 2.10 5.23 13.95
C ASN A 46 3.02 6.01 13.02
N GLY A 47 4.11 5.40 12.59
CA GLY A 47 5.02 6.00 11.63
C GLY A 47 4.38 6.26 10.28
N MET A 48 3.48 5.38 9.84
CA MET A 48 2.72 5.57 8.61
C MET A 48 1.80 6.79 8.74
N LEU A 49 1.13 6.93 9.88
CA LEU A 49 0.24 8.07 10.11
C LEU A 49 1.01 9.39 10.17
N GLU A 50 2.17 9.38 10.84
CA GLU A 50 3.02 10.58 10.93
C GLU A 50 3.58 10.97 9.57
N ARG A 51 4.00 9.99 8.76
CA ARG A 51 4.51 10.23 7.41
C ARG A 51 3.45 10.89 6.52
N GLU A 52 2.21 10.45 6.66
CA GLU A 52 1.11 10.98 5.84
C GLU A 52 0.82 12.45 6.16
N LYS A 53 1.07 12.89 7.38
CA LYS A 53 0.88 14.29 7.78
C LYS A 53 1.86 15.23 7.10
N LEU A 54 3.01 14.74 6.68
CA LEU A 54 4.04 15.56 6.03
C LEU A 54 3.63 15.91 4.60
N VAL A 55 3.38 14.90 3.79
CA VAL A 55 2.94 15.03 2.40
C VAL A 55 2.10 13.80 2.09
N SER A 56 0.95 14.00 1.44
CA SER A 56 0.08 12.88 1.07
C SER A 56 0.80 11.85 0.20
N THR A 57 0.54 10.58 0.46
CA THR A 57 1.05 9.48 -0.34
C THR A 57 0.15 9.15 -1.53
N TYR A 58 -0.82 10.02 -1.84
CA TYR A 58 -1.63 9.87 -3.04
C TYR A 58 -0.75 9.97 -4.27
N LEU A 59 -0.79 8.96 -5.15
CA LEU A 59 -0.02 8.97 -6.38
C LEU A 59 -0.80 9.59 -7.54
N ASP A 60 -1.88 8.96 -7.92
CA ASP A 60 -2.81 9.38 -8.97
C ASP A 60 -3.75 8.20 -9.25
N HIS A 61 -4.71 8.38 -10.17
CA HIS A 61 -5.60 7.31 -10.63
C HIS A 61 -6.31 6.56 -9.49
N ASN A 62 -6.66 7.28 -8.41
CA ASN A 62 -7.35 6.73 -7.24
C ASN A 62 -6.49 5.73 -6.44
N ILE A 63 -5.17 5.88 -6.52
CA ILE A 63 -4.21 5.00 -5.82
C ILE A 63 -3.36 5.80 -4.84
N ALA A 64 -3.18 5.27 -3.63
CA ALA A 64 -2.26 5.81 -2.65
C ALA A 64 -1.32 4.72 -2.15
N ILE A 65 -0.13 5.14 -1.71
CA ILE A 65 0.94 4.22 -1.30
C ILE A 65 1.49 4.59 0.09
N PRO A 66 0.66 4.51 1.14
CA PRO A 66 1.16 4.86 2.47
C PRO A 66 2.32 3.96 2.91
N HIS A 67 3.28 4.57 3.58
CA HIS A 67 4.46 3.89 4.12
C HIS A 67 4.95 4.66 5.35
N GLY A 68 5.85 4.06 6.12
CA GLY A 68 6.36 4.68 7.34
C GLY A 68 7.41 5.76 7.05
N GLU A 69 7.56 6.68 7.99
CA GLU A 69 8.60 7.68 7.93
C GLU A 69 9.97 7.09 8.31
N ALA A 70 11.05 7.85 8.07
CA ALA A 70 12.43 7.39 8.28
C ALA A 70 12.70 6.91 9.71
N GLU A 71 12.11 7.55 10.71
CA GLU A 71 12.32 7.21 12.12
C GLU A 71 11.83 5.82 12.49
N VAL A 72 10.92 5.22 11.72
CA VAL A 72 10.39 3.88 12.02
C VAL A 72 10.95 2.79 11.11
N LYS A 73 12.01 3.08 10.37
CA LYS A 73 12.68 2.07 9.52
C LYS A 73 13.08 0.82 10.30
N GLU A 74 13.51 0.99 11.54
CA GLU A 74 13.91 -0.12 12.40
C GLU A 74 12.77 -1.07 12.72
N LYS A 75 11.52 -0.61 12.56
CA LYS A 75 10.34 -1.42 12.81
C LYS A 75 10.00 -2.34 11.64
N VAL A 76 10.73 -2.25 10.54
CA VAL A 76 10.52 -3.12 9.39
C VAL A 76 11.37 -4.38 9.55
N LYS A 77 10.71 -5.54 9.56
CA LYS A 77 11.38 -6.83 9.68
C LYS A 77 11.80 -7.36 8.31
N LYS A 78 10.97 -7.15 7.31
CA LYS A 78 11.24 -7.52 5.93
C LYS A 78 10.37 -6.70 4.99
N THR A 79 10.81 -6.56 3.74
CA THR A 79 10.07 -5.81 2.74
C THR A 79 8.75 -6.52 2.39
N GLY A 80 7.69 -5.76 2.31
CA GLY A 80 6.39 -6.29 1.94
C GLY A 80 5.40 -5.21 1.56
N ILE A 81 4.37 -5.62 0.82
CA ILE A 81 3.26 -4.76 0.47
C ILE A 81 1.94 -5.46 0.77
N VAL A 82 0.93 -4.66 1.05
CA VAL A 82 -0.45 -5.13 1.23
C VAL A 82 -1.35 -4.27 0.35
N VAL A 83 -2.48 -4.82 -0.09
CA VAL A 83 -3.38 -4.13 -1.00
C VAL A 83 -4.79 -4.14 -0.42
N LEU A 84 -5.39 -2.96 -0.30
CA LEU A 84 -6.76 -2.81 0.17
C LEU A 84 -7.56 -2.03 -0.87
N GLN A 85 -8.68 -2.60 -1.30
CA GLN A 85 -9.55 -1.96 -2.28
C GLN A 85 -10.83 -1.49 -1.62
N TYR A 86 -11.17 -0.23 -1.87
CA TYR A 86 -12.42 0.39 -1.41
C TYR A 86 -13.20 0.81 -2.66
N PRO A 87 -14.06 -0.06 -3.21
CA PRO A 87 -14.73 0.21 -4.51
C PRO A 87 -15.55 1.49 -4.53
N GLN A 88 -16.12 1.88 -3.39
CA GLN A 88 -16.90 3.12 -3.29
C GLN A 88 -16.02 4.35 -3.07
N GLY A 89 -14.71 4.13 -2.88
CA GLY A 89 -13.75 5.21 -2.66
C GLY A 89 -13.73 5.70 -1.22
N ILE A 90 -12.60 6.28 -0.84
CA ILE A 90 -12.44 6.97 0.44
C ILE A 90 -11.90 8.37 0.17
N ASP A 91 -12.27 9.33 1.01
CA ASP A 91 -11.76 10.69 0.93
C ASP A 91 -10.33 10.71 1.47
N TYR A 92 -9.38 11.01 0.61
CA TYR A 92 -7.96 11.02 0.99
C TYR A 92 -7.44 12.44 1.24
N GLY A 93 -8.32 13.43 1.20
CA GLY A 93 -7.96 14.85 1.38
C GLY A 93 -7.62 15.53 0.06
N ASP A 94 -7.58 16.84 0.06
CA ASP A 94 -7.24 17.68 -1.10
C ASP A 94 -8.07 17.40 -2.36
N GLY A 95 -9.30 16.91 -2.18
CA GLY A 95 -10.18 16.58 -3.29
C GLY A 95 -9.86 15.23 -3.94
N ASN A 96 -8.94 14.46 -3.36
CA ASN A 96 -8.53 13.17 -3.91
C ASN A 96 -9.36 12.01 -3.33
N THR A 97 -9.75 11.09 -4.20
CA THR A 97 -10.45 9.86 -3.81
C THR A 97 -9.50 8.69 -4.03
N VAL A 98 -9.43 7.78 -3.06
CA VAL A 98 -8.63 6.56 -3.17
C VAL A 98 -9.56 5.36 -3.22
N LYS A 99 -9.32 4.48 -4.19
CA LYS A 99 -10.03 3.21 -4.33
C LYS A 99 -9.09 2.03 -4.13
N LEU A 100 -7.79 2.24 -4.30
CA LEU A 100 -6.79 1.20 -4.07
C LEU A 100 -5.67 1.78 -3.20
N LEU A 101 -5.49 1.18 -2.02
CA LEU A 101 -4.48 1.59 -1.06
C LEU A 101 -3.43 0.49 -1.00
N ILE A 102 -2.19 0.84 -1.31
CA ILE A 102 -1.07 -0.12 -1.28
C ILE A 102 -0.15 0.27 -0.13
N GLY A 103 -0.22 -0.47 0.96
CA GLY A 103 0.64 -0.25 2.12
C GLY A 103 2.03 -0.83 1.87
N ILE A 104 3.07 -0.06 2.14
CA ILE A 104 4.45 -0.44 1.82
C ILE A 104 5.31 -0.47 3.08
N ALA A 105 6.08 -1.54 3.25
CA ALA A 105 7.14 -1.63 4.23
C ALA A 105 8.42 -2.04 3.49
N GLY A 106 9.44 -1.20 3.57
CA GLY A 106 10.72 -1.48 2.90
C GLY A 106 11.85 -1.57 3.90
N LYS A 107 12.54 -2.70 3.94
CA LYS A 107 13.70 -2.86 4.79
C LYS A 107 14.88 -2.07 4.19
N GLY A 108 15.57 -1.29 5.04
CA GLY A 108 16.61 -0.39 4.53
C GLY A 108 16.00 0.65 3.62
N ASN A 109 16.44 0.71 2.37
CA ASN A 109 15.92 1.64 1.37
C ASN A 109 15.11 0.95 0.27
N GLU A 110 14.70 -0.30 0.48
CA GLU A 110 13.96 -1.06 -0.53
C GLU A 110 12.60 -0.48 -0.86
N HIS A 111 12.03 0.35 0.06
CA HIS A 111 10.78 1.04 -0.22
C HIS A 111 10.88 1.94 -1.46
N ILE A 112 12.06 2.50 -1.75
CA ILE A 112 12.29 3.33 -2.92
C ILE A 112 12.09 2.52 -4.20
N ASP A 113 12.61 1.31 -4.23
CA ASP A 113 12.50 0.42 -5.40
C ASP A 113 11.04 -0.01 -5.62
N VAL A 114 10.31 -0.30 -4.53
CA VAL A 114 8.89 -0.66 -4.59
C VAL A 114 8.07 0.50 -5.13
N ILE A 115 8.31 1.71 -4.63
CA ILE A 115 7.60 2.92 -5.08
C ILE A 115 7.87 3.17 -6.56
N ALA A 116 9.12 3.05 -6.99
CA ALA A 116 9.50 3.25 -8.40
C ALA A 116 8.77 2.26 -9.32
N LYS A 117 8.69 1.00 -8.91
CA LYS A 117 7.98 -0.03 -9.66
C LYS A 117 6.50 0.29 -9.78
N LEU A 118 5.86 0.70 -8.69
CA LEU A 118 4.44 1.05 -8.70
C LEU A 118 4.18 2.27 -9.58
N ALA A 119 5.03 3.27 -9.51
CA ALA A 119 4.91 4.47 -10.35
C ALA A 119 4.97 4.09 -11.84
N GLY A 120 5.82 3.13 -12.20
CA GLY A 120 5.91 2.64 -13.58
C GLY A 120 4.62 2.00 -14.07
N ILE A 121 3.96 1.24 -13.19
CA ILE A 121 2.67 0.61 -13.51
C ILE A 121 1.60 1.69 -13.77
N LEU A 122 1.65 2.79 -13.03
CA LEU A 122 0.66 3.87 -13.09
C LEU A 122 0.88 4.82 -14.26
N ASP A 123 1.98 4.72 -14.99
CA ASP A 123 2.22 5.54 -16.17
C ASP A 123 1.19 5.26 -17.27
N ASP A 124 0.61 4.07 -17.30
CA ASP A 124 -0.46 3.72 -18.23
C ASP A 124 -1.80 3.87 -17.52
N GLU A 125 -2.54 4.93 -17.86
CA GLU A 125 -3.82 5.27 -17.24
C GLU A 125 -4.85 4.13 -17.37
N ALA A 126 -4.92 3.49 -18.53
CA ALA A 126 -5.87 2.41 -18.76
C ALA A 126 -5.55 1.19 -17.88
N GLU A 127 -4.28 0.86 -17.74
CA GLU A 127 -3.86 -0.25 -16.88
C GLU A 127 -4.10 0.05 -15.40
N ALA A 128 -3.85 1.30 -14.98
CA ALA A 128 -4.10 1.73 -13.61
C ALA A 128 -5.59 1.61 -13.27
N GLU A 129 -6.47 2.08 -14.17
CA GLU A 129 -7.92 2.01 -13.99
C GLU A 129 -8.40 0.56 -13.89
N LYS A 130 -7.87 -0.30 -14.75
CA LYS A 130 -8.19 -1.72 -14.76
C LYS A 130 -7.80 -2.39 -13.44
N LEU A 131 -6.61 -2.04 -12.93
CA LEU A 131 -6.12 -2.54 -11.66
C LEU A 131 -7.04 -2.12 -10.50
N VAL A 132 -7.38 -0.84 -10.45
CA VAL A 132 -8.20 -0.26 -9.38
C VAL A 132 -9.60 -0.87 -9.33
N ASN A 133 -10.16 -1.20 -10.49
CA ASN A 133 -11.55 -1.69 -10.60
C ASN A 133 -11.66 -3.22 -10.66
N SER A 134 -10.55 -3.94 -10.58
CA SER A 134 -10.56 -5.40 -10.67
C SER A 134 -11.21 -6.03 -9.44
N SER A 135 -12.03 -7.05 -9.65
CA SER A 135 -12.57 -7.88 -8.58
C SER A 135 -11.84 -9.23 -8.50
N ASP A 136 -10.75 -9.38 -9.25
CA ASP A 136 -9.97 -10.61 -9.35
C ASP A 136 -8.62 -10.44 -8.63
N ALA A 137 -8.49 -11.08 -7.47
CA ALA A 137 -7.25 -11.01 -6.68
C ALA A 137 -6.04 -11.57 -7.43
N ASP A 138 -6.23 -12.57 -8.28
CA ASP A 138 -5.15 -13.13 -9.09
C ASP A 138 -4.61 -12.08 -10.07
N TYR A 139 -5.50 -11.32 -10.69
CA TYR A 139 -5.11 -10.26 -11.61
C TYR A 139 -4.30 -9.18 -10.88
N VAL A 140 -4.80 -8.74 -9.71
CA VAL A 140 -4.11 -7.73 -8.89
C VAL A 140 -2.74 -8.24 -8.47
N TYR A 141 -2.67 -9.48 -8.01
CA TYR A 141 -1.41 -10.11 -7.59
C TYR A 141 -0.41 -10.12 -8.75
N ASN A 142 -0.84 -10.55 -9.93
CA ASN A 142 0.05 -10.65 -11.09
C ASN A 142 0.55 -9.29 -11.59
N CYS A 143 -0.24 -8.23 -11.39
CA CYS A 143 0.18 -6.88 -11.75
C CYS A 143 1.22 -6.32 -10.79
N LEU A 144 1.13 -6.66 -9.51
CA LEU A 144 1.93 -6.01 -8.46
C LEU A 144 3.10 -6.83 -7.93
N LYS A 145 3.13 -8.13 -8.21
CA LYS A 145 4.20 -9.01 -7.72
C LYS A 145 5.60 -8.65 -8.25
#